data_d535aa3e0f3c3e476ee41b6e1f1d0303
#
_entry.id   d535aa3e0f3c3e476ee41b6e1f1d0303
#
_cell.length_a   1.000
_cell.length_b   1.000
_cell.length_c   1.000
_cell.angle_alpha   90.00
_cell.angle_beta   90.00
_cell.angle_gamma   90.00
#
_symmetry.space_group_name_H-M   'P 1'
#
loop_
_entity.id
_entity.type
_entity.pdbx_description
1 polymer ?
#
loop_
_entity_poly.entity_id
_entity_poly.type
_entity_poly.pdbx_seq_one_letter_code
_entity_poly.pdbx_strand_id
1 'polypeptide(L)'
;LRKKKNKKTVADTGYKKVDRKEKKKKEKQEEKRRQKKLSVQQSIAYKEMGKDGICRVQGKTYSKCIRFYDINYQLAQNEDKNAIFENWCDFLNYFDASIHFQLSFINHKSSMKEFEQVIRIRPQEDAFDDVRMEYAKMLKQQLAKGNNGLVKSKYITFSIEADNIREAKPKLERIESDILNNFKILGVPAYPLNGVERLQILYETFNPDIMTDFQFDYGSMIRTGLNTKDYVAPTSFVFRDRNTFQMGNTIGAVSYLQILAPELTDKMLAEFLDIDKNLIVNLHVQSVDQMNAIKLVKSKVTDINRMKIEEQKKAVRAGYDMDIIPSDLNTYGGEAKRLLEDLQSRNERMFLVTALFLNTAKTKQALDNAIFQTAGIAQKYNCVLKRLDYQQEEGLMSSVPLGVNHIPIKRALTTTSTAIFVPFTTQELFMAGESLYYGLNALSNNMIMVDRKKLKNPNGLILGTPGSGKSFAAKREITNAFFVTKDDIIIGDPEGEYYHWSMHLADRSYTFHRPVRIISTDGYQYGLFR
;
A
#
# COMPACT_ATOMS: atom_id res chain seq x y z
N LEU A 1 -0.70 -38.65 60.61
CA LEU A 1 -0.96 -38.70 59.13
C LEU A 1 -2.16 -37.85 58.75
N ARG A 2 -2.04 -36.53 58.76
CA ARG A 2 -2.96 -35.56 58.15
C ARG A 2 -2.37 -34.17 58.38
N LYS A 3 -1.63 -33.62 57.39
CA LYS A 3 -1.40 -32.18 57.18
C LYS A 3 -0.19 -31.97 56.24
N LYS A 4 -0.37 -32.21 54.92
CA LYS A 4 0.49 -31.65 53.84
C LYS A 4 -0.20 -31.78 52.50
N LYS A 5 -1.37 -31.15 52.34
CA LYS A 5 -2.01 -30.95 51.04
C LYS A 5 -2.86 -29.68 51.11
N ASN A 6 -2.29 -28.52 51.09
CA ASN A 6 -3.02 -27.26 50.83
C ASN A 6 -2.09 -26.04 50.81
N LYS A 7 -1.07 -26.03 49.93
CA LYS A 7 -0.30 -24.80 49.68
C LYS A 7 0.06 -24.55 48.19
N LYS A 8 -0.47 -25.36 47.26
CA LYS A 8 -0.22 -25.15 45.82
C LYS A 8 -1.43 -24.63 45.02
N THR A 9 -2.59 -24.45 45.63
CA THR A 9 -3.84 -24.06 44.92
C THR A 9 -4.22 -22.60 45.10
N VAL A 10 -3.53 -21.81 45.89
CA VAL A 10 -3.94 -20.41 46.17
C VAL A 10 -3.28 -19.40 45.21
N ALA A 11 -2.10 -19.69 44.69
CA ALA A 11 -1.43 -18.78 43.73
C ALA A 11 -2.03 -18.82 42.31
N ASP A 12 -2.49 -20.01 41.86
CA ASP A 12 -3.06 -20.20 40.52
C ASP A 12 -4.50 -19.67 40.39
N THR A 13 -5.24 -19.57 41.51
CA THR A 13 -6.58 -18.97 41.54
C THR A 13 -6.56 -17.45 41.64
N GLY A 14 -5.46 -16.85 42.10
CA GLY A 14 -5.29 -15.37 42.15
C GLY A 14 -5.13 -14.75 40.78
N TYR A 15 -4.26 -15.30 39.94
CA TYR A 15 -4.02 -14.81 38.57
C TYR A 15 -5.27 -14.96 37.67
N LYS A 16 -5.95 -16.09 37.72
CA LYS A 16 -7.22 -16.29 36.97
C LYS A 16 -8.36 -15.38 37.43
N LYS A 17 -8.37 -14.95 38.72
CA LYS A 17 -9.37 -13.97 39.21
C LYS A 17 -9.07 -12.55 38.82
N VAL A 18 -7.80 -12.14 38.68
CA VAL A 18 -7.38 -10.80 38.23
C VAL A 18 -7.69 -10.66 36.75
N ASP A 19 -7.30 -11.63 35.93
CA ASP A 19 -7.60 -11.65 34.48
C ASP A 19 -9.11 -11.62 34.21
N ARG A 20 -9.93 -12.36 34.96
CA ARG A 20 -11.39 -12.32 34.83
C ARG A 20 -12.00 -10.98 35.26
N LYS A 21 -11.44 -10.32 36.25
CA LYS A 21 -11.92 -8.99 36.68
C LYS A 21 -11.55 -7.90 35.68
N GLU A 22 -10.36 -7.95 35.12
CA GLU A 22 -9.93 -7.03 34.06
C GLU A 22 -10.73 -7.25 32.77
N LYS A 23 -10.95 -8.49 32.36
CA LYS A 23 -11.77 -8.84 31.20
C LYS A 23 -13.23 -8.36 31.39
N LYS A 24 -13.84 -8.59 32.55
CA LYS A 24 -15.17 -8.06 32.89
C LYS A 24 -15.22 -6.52 32.96
N LYS A 25 -14.12 -5.88 33.37
CA LYS A 25 -14.03 -4.42 33.39
C LYS A 25 -13.92 -3.82 31.99
N LYS A 26 -13.18 -4.50 31.11
CA LYS A 26 -13.10 -4.17 29.69
C LYS A 26 -14.44 -4.39 28.98
N GLU A 27 -15.07 -5.54 29.18
CA GLU A 27 -16.41 -5.86 28.64
C GLU A 27 -17.47 -4.84 29.10
N LYS A 28 -17.50 -4.45 30.38
CA LYS A 28 -18.41 -3.39 30.89
C LYS A 28 -18.08 -1.99 30.36
N GLN A 29 -16.81 -1.70 30.10
CA GLN A 29 -16.41 -0.44 29.45
C GLN A 29 -16.82 -0.41 27.98
N GLU A 30 -16.68 -1.52 27.27
CA GLU A 30 -17.13 -1.67 25.88
C GLU A 30 -18.65 -1.61 25.78
N GLU A 31 -19.37 -2.25 26.68
CA GLU A 31 -20.84 -2.21 26.73
C GLU A 31 -21.36 -0.79 27.05
N LYS A 32 -20.72 -0.06 27.97
CA LYS A 32 -21.01 1.36 28.23
C LYS A 32 -20.63 2.27 27.07
N ARG A 33 -19.63 1.91 26.27
CA ARG A 33 -19.23 2.62 25.05
C ARG A 33 -20.26 2.42 23.93
N ARG A 34 -20.80 1.19 23.78
CA ARG A 34 -21.86 0.84 22.82
C ARG A 34 -23.21 1.53 23.13
N GLN A 35 -23.47 1.82 24.41
CA GLN A 35 -24.69 2.52 24.84
C GLN A 35 -24.62 4.06 24.70
N LYS A 36 -23.42 4.65 24.58
CA LYS A 36 -23.28 6.08 24.34
C LYS A 36 -23.38 6.34 22.84
N LYS A 37 -24.39 7.11 22.42
CA LYS A 37 -24.43 7.66 21.05
C LYS A 37 -23.23 8.57 20.86
N LEU A 38 -22.18 8.04 20.21
CA LEU A 38 -20.99 8.79 19.86
C LEU A 38 -21.30 9.70 18.65
N SER A 39 -20.74 10.90 18.62
CA SER A 39 -20.75 11.69 17.38
C SER A 39 -19.80 11.04 16.37
N VAL A 40 -19.95 11.39 15.08
CA VAL A 40 -19.08 10.89 14.02
C VAL A 40 -17.60 11.17 14.33
N GLN A 41 -17.30 12.39 14.80
CA GLN A 41 -15.94 12.78 15.19
C GLN A 41 -15.40 11.94 16.37
N GLN A 42 -16.26 11.57 17.32
CA GLN A 42 -15.85 10.74 18.45
C GLN A 42 -15.56 9.29 18.06
N SER A 43 -16.16 8.79 16.98
CA SER A 43 -15.90 7.45 16.43
C SER A 43 -14.54 7.38 15.73
N ILE A 44 -14.02 8.48 15.18
CA ILE A 44 -12.73 8.50 14.50
C ILE A 44 -11.59 8.25 15.51
N ALA A 45 -10.74 7.25 15.25
CA ALA A 45 -9.80 6.66 16.19
C ALA A 45 -8.48 7.44 16.36
N TYR A 46 -8.49 8.77 16.34
CA TYR A 46 -7.32 9.56 16.76
C TYR A 46 -7.75 10.73 17.66
N LYS A 47 -6.84 11.33 18.39
CA LYS A 47 -7.11 12.48 19.27
C LYS A 47 -6.68 13.80 18.64
N GLU A 48 -5.46 13.85 18.16
CA GLU A 48 -4.82 15.07 17.68
C GLU A 48 -3.92 14.76 16.48
N MET A 49 -3.89 15.67 15.50
CA MET A 49 -2.99 15.66 14.36
C MET A 49 -2.13 16.92 14.38
N GLY A 50 -0.82 16.77 14.58
CA GLY A 50 0.15 17.87 14.58
C GLY A 50 0.49 18.33 13.15
N LYS A 51 0.98 19.59 13.03
CA LYS A 51 1.46 20.13 11.74
C LYS A 51 2.61 19.32 11.15
N ASP A 52 3.47 18.76 12.01
CA ASP A 52 4.61 17.92 11.67
C ASP A 52 4.25 16.47 11.32
N GLY A 53 2.97 16.19 11.17
CA GLY A 53 2.48 14.86 10.85
C GLY A 53 2.47 13.86 12.01
N ILE A 54 2.85 14.27 13.23
CA ILE A 54 2.72 13.39 14.41
C ILE A 54 1.24 13.33 14.81
N CYS A 55 0.70 12.13 14.86
CA CYS A 55 -0.67 11.87 15.27
C CYS A 55 -0.68 11.18 16.64
N ARG A 56 -1.40 11.76 17.59
CA ARG A 56 -1.78 11.10 18.84
C ARG A 56 -3.03 10.27 18.58
N VAL A 57 -2.89 8.94 18.56
CA VAL A 57 -3.99 8.05 18.19
C VAL A 57 -4.88 7.74 19.39
N GLN A 58 -4.47 6.86 20.28
CA GLN A 58 -5.21 6.50 21.48
C GLN A 58 -4.28 6.39 22.69
N GLY A 59 -4.76 6.77 23.88
CA GLY A 59 -3.98 6.64 25.09
C GLY A 59 -2.63 7.34 24.98
N LYS A 60 -1.57 6.52 24.99
CA LYS A 60 -0.16 6.92 24.89
C LYS A 60 0.46 6.60 23.52
N THR A 61 -0.33 6.22 22.52
CA THR A 61 0.17 5.85 21.19
C THR A 61 0.30 7.07 20.27
N TYR A 62 1.48 7.24 19.70
CA TYR A 62 1.82 8.28 18.74
C TYR A 62 2.30 7.63 17.43
N SER A 63 1.91 8.19 16.29
CA SER A 63 2.28 7.67 14.98
C SER A 63 2.75 8.74 14.00
N LYS A 64 3.60 8.33 13.04
CA LYS A 64 3.97 9.08 11.84
C LYS A 64 3.70 8.23 10.60
N CYS A 65 3.64 8.88 9.44
CA CYS A 65 3.34 8.23 8.18
C CYS A 65 4.31 8.70 7.10
N ILE A 66 4.78 7.75 6.29
CA ILE A 66 5.67 7.98 5.15
C ILE A 66 4.94 7.48 3.90
N ARG A 67 4.92 8.27 2.83
CA ARG A 67 4.52 7.82 1.50
C ARG A 67 5.73 7.25 0.78
N PHE A 68 5.55 6.12 0.12
CA PHE A 68 6.60 5.50 -0.70
C PHE A 68 6.06 5.11 -2.08
N TYR A 69 6.96 4.95 -3.03
CA TYR A 69 6.64 4.68 -4.42
C TYR A 69 7.07 3.28 -4.84
N ASP A 70 6.69 2.92 -6.05
CA ASP A 70 7.07 1.66 -6.66
C ASP A 70 8.48 1.68 -7.23
N ILE A 71 9.05 0.49 -7.28
CA ILE A 71 10.20 0.11 -8.10
C ILE A 71 9.80 -1.05 -9.00
N ASN A 72 10.54 -1.28 -10.08
CA ASN A 72 10.27 -2.37 -11.01
C ASN A 72 10.67 -3.73 -10.43
N TYR A 73 9.87 -4.24 -9.49
CA TYR A 73 10.10 -5.56 -8.89
C TYR A 73 9.64 -6.69 -9.82
N GLN A 74 8.43 -6.61 -10.37
CA GLN A 74 7.85 -7.72 -11.16
C GLN A 74 8.55 -7.95 -12.49
N LEU A 75 9.13 -6.90 -13.09
CA LEU A 75 9.86 -6.96 -14.35
C LEU A 75 11.38 -7.14 -14.17
N ALA A 76 11.87 -7.15 -12.94
CA ALA A 76 13.28 -7.33 -12.64
C ALA A 76 13.75 -8.77 -12.97
N GLN A 77 15.04 -8.93 -13.26
CA GLN A 77 15.66 -10.24 -13.39
C GLN A 77 15.67 -10.98 -12.04
N ASN A 78 15.79 -12.30 -12.08
CA ASN A 78 15.70 -13.11 -10.86
C ASN A 78 16.74 -12.73 -9.80
N GLU A 79 17.94 -12.35 -10.21
CA GLU A 79 19.02 -11.91 -9.30
C GLU A 79 18.64 -10.61 -8.60
N ASP A 80 18.14 -9.62 -9.37
CA ASP A 80 17.66 -8.35 -8.82
C ASP A 80 16.45 -8.53 -7.91
N LYS A 81 15.52 -9.42 -8.29
CA LYS A 81 14.36 -9.76 -7.44
C LYS A 81 14.79 -10.34 -6.09
N ASN A 82 15.75 -11.26 -6.11
CA ASN A 82 16.27 -11.86 -4.88
C ASN A 82 16.94 -10.80 -4.00
N ALA A 83 17.77 -9.93 -4.59
CA ALA A 83 18.42 -8.85 -3.86
C ALA A 83 17.40 -7.86 -3.25
N ILE A 84 16.35 -7.48 -3.99
CA ILE A 84 15.27 -6.64 -3.46
C ILE A 84 14.52 -7.36 -2.34
N PHE A 85 14.24 -8.65 -2.49
CA PHE A 85 13.55 -9.45 -1.48
C PHE A 85 14.37 -9.60 -0.19
N GLU A 86 15.66 -9.87 -0.29
CA GLU A 86 16.58 -9.95 0.86
C GLU A 86 16.66 -8.60 1.59
N ASN A 87 16.85 -7.50 0.87
CA ASN A 87 16.84 -6.15 1.46
C ASN A 87 15.48 -5.81 2.10
N TRP A 88 14.37 -6.33 1.55
CA TRP A 88 13.05 -6.18 2.15
C TRP A 88 12.90 -7.01 3.43
N CYS A 89 13.46 -8.20 3.50
CA CYS A 89 13.54 -8.98 4.74
C CYS A 89 14.34 -8.24 5.82
N ASP A 90 15.49 -7.67 5.46
CA ASP A 90 16.31 -6.88 6.38
C ASP A 90 15.58 -5.62 6.85
N PHE A 91 14.83 -4.96 5.96
CA PHE A 91 13.97 -3.84 6.33
C PHE A 91 12.91 -4.24 7.36
N LEU A 92 12.24 -5.38 7.21
CA LEU A 92 11.29 -5.88 8.19
C LEU A 92 11.96 -6.21 9.53
N ASN A 93 13.17 -6.75 9.49
CA ASN A 93 13.96 -7.07 10.68
C ASN A 93 14.46 -5.82 11.44
N TYR A 94 14.37 -4.62 10.86
CA TYR A 94 14.64 -3.37 11.56
C TYR A 94 13.64 -3.14 12.71
N PHE A 95 12.37 -3.49 12.53
CA PHE A 95 11.31 -3.21 13.50
C PHE A 95 11.38 -4.16 14.70
N ASP A 96 11.60 -3.60 15.88
CA ASP A 96 11.51 -4.34 17.15
C ASP A 96 10.08 -4.41 17.69
N ALA A 97 9.90 -5.08 18.82
CA ALA A 97 8.58 -5.27 19.44
C ALA A 97 7.93 -3.98 19.99
N SER A 98 8.69 -2.89 20.11
CA SER A 98 8.19 -1.59 20.58
C SER A 98 7.57 -0.74 19.45
N ILE A 99 7.86 -1.10 18.19
CA ILE A 99 7.40 -0.38 17.01
C ILE A 99 6.32 -1.21 16.31
N HIS A 100 5.12 -0.67 16.23
CA HIS A 100 4.06 -1.23 15.39
C HIS A 100 4.07 -0.49 14.05
N PHE A 101 3.97 -1.23 12.95
CA PHE A 101 3.81 -0.58 11.65
C PHE A 101 2.66 -1.17 10.86
N GLN A 102 2.14 -0.35 9.96
CA GLN A 102 1.03 -0.64 9.08
C GLN A 102 1.44 -0.24 7.67
N LEU A 103 1.39 -1.18 6.74
CA LEU A 103 1.47 -0.89 5.32
C LEU A 103 0.05 -0.68 4.80
N SER A 104 -0.21 0.45 4.19
CA SER A 104 -1.51 0.80 3.64
C SER A 104 -1.39 1.04 2.14
N PHE A 105 -2.21 0.33 1.37
CA PHE A 105 -2.31 0.44 -0.06
C PHE A 105 -3.71 0.93 -0.39
N ILE A 106 -3.81 2.13 -0.95
CA ILE A 106 -5.08 2.80 -1.22
C ILE A 106 -5.27 2.91 -2.73
N ASN A 107 -6.22 2.15 -3.27
CA ASN A 107 -6.71 2.32 -4.63
C ASN A 107 -7.95 3.21 -4.57
N HIS A 108 -7.86 4.42 -5.06
CA HIS A 108 -9.00 5.33 -5.14
C HIS A 108 -9.15 5.91 -6.54
N LYS A 109 -10.38 6.21 -6.91
CA LYS A 109 -10.63 6.91 -8.17
C LYS A 109 -10.17 8.35 -8.03
N SER A 110 -9.17 8.71 -8.82
CA SER A 110 -8.76 10.10 -8.92
C SER A 110 -9.80 10.93 -9.66
N SER A 111 -9.85 12.20 -9.32
CA SER A 111 -10.61 13.17 -10.11
C SER A 111 -10.02 13.26 -11.51
N MET A 112 -10.83 13.06 -12.54
CA MET A 112 -10.42 13.29 -13.95
C MET A 112 -9.82 14.68 -14.15
N LYS A 113 -10.17 15.65 -13.30
CA LYS A 113 -9.63 17.01 -13.33
C LYS A 113 -8.13 17.08 -13.03
N GLU A 114 -7.61 16.27 -12.12
CA GLU A 114 -6.17 16.23 -11.83
C GLU A 114 -5.39 15.71 -13.03
N PHE A 115 -5.88 14.63 -13.66
CA PHE A 115 -5.29 14.10 -14.90
C PHE A 115 -5.44 15.07 -16.07
N GLU A 116 -6.59 15.75 -16.18
CA GLU A 116 -6.80 16.76 -17.22
C GLU A 116 -5.85 17.96 -17.08
N GLN A 117 -5.47 18.34 -15.87
CA GLN A 117 -4.48 19.40 -15.63
C GLN A 117 -3.08 18.95 -16.07
N VAL A 118 -2.73 17.68 -15.87
CA VAL A 118 -1.43 17.12 -16.31
C VAL A 118 -1.36 17.03 -17.86
N ILE A 119 -2.49 16.69 -18.50
CA ILE A 119 -2.58 16.54 -19.97
C ILE A 119 -2.85 17.89 -20.68
N ARG A 120 -2.93 18.98 -19.94
CA ARG A 120 -3.22 20.29 -20.52
C ARG A 120 -2.05 20.79 -21.36
N ILE A 121 -2.15 20.61 -22.69
CA ILE A 121 -1.24 21.21 -23.67
C ILE A 121 -1.67 22.66 -23.85
N ARG A 122 -0.77 23.59 -23.61
CA ARG A 122 -1.05 25.03 -23.74
C ARG A 122 -0.98 25.43 -25.21
N PRO A 123 -1.94 26.24 -25.72
CA PRO A 123 -1.80 26.88 -27.02
C PRO A 123 -0.50 27.69 -27.05
N GLN A 124 0.12 27.73 -28.22
CA GLN A 124 1.35 28.48 -28.44
C GLN A 124 1.16 29.66 -29.41
N GLU A 125 -0.11 29.91 -29.81
CA GLU A 125 -0.53 30.98 -30.73
C GLU A 125 0.11 30.83 -32.13
N ASP A 126 0.24 29.57 -32.57
CA ASP A 126 0.80 29.21 -33.88
C ASP A 126 -0.19 28.40 -34.75
N ALA A 127 0.17 28.11 -35.97
CA ALA A 127 -0.66 27.37 -36.93
C ALA A 127 -0.93 25.90 -36.53
N PHE A 128 -0.40 25.42 -35.40
CA PHE A 128 -0.56 24.05 -34.92
C PHE A 128 -1.48 23.92 -33.69
N ASP A 129 -2.12 24.99 -33.25
CA ASP A 129 -2.96 24.95 -32.06
C ASP A 129 -4.20 24.06 -32.25
N ASP A 130 -4.71 23.93 -33.46
CA ASP A 130 -5.74 22.98 -33.85
C ASP A 130 -5.27 21.51 -33.63
N VAL A 131 -4.06 21.20 -34.05
CA VAL A 131 -3.44 19.88 -33.91
C VAL A 131 -3.13 19.58 -32.45
N ARG A 132 -2.66 20.61 -31.70
CA ARG A 132 -2.47 20.46 -30.22
C ARG A 132 -3.77 20.15 -29.52
N MET A 133 -4.87 20.78 -29.91
CA MET A 133 -6.20 20.48 -29.33
C MET A 133 -6.67 19.06 -29.68
N GLU A 134 -6.45 18.60 -30.93
CA GLU A 134 -6.76 17.21 -31.28
C GLU A 134 -5.89 16.21 -30.53
N TYR A 135 -4.60 16.49 -30.38
CA TYR A 135 -3.68 15.67 -29.63
C TYR A 135 -4.10 15.60 -28.13
N ALA A 136 -4.43 16.72 -27.51
CA ALA A 136 -4.96 16.76 -26.15
C ALA A 136 -6.27 15.96 -26.02
N LYS A 137 -7.16 16.04 -27.02
CA LYS A 137 -8.40 15.24 -27.05
C LYS A 137 -8.11 13.75 -27.16
N MET A 138 -7.15 13.36 -27.99
CA MET A 138 -6.70 11.97 -28.12
C MET A 138 -6.14 11.45 -26.81
N LEU A 139 -5.27 12.23 -26.12
CA LEU A 139 -4.73 11.85 -24.81
C LEU A 139 -5.84 11.66 -23.76
N LYS A 140 -6.85 12.55 -23.73
CA LYS A 140 -8.02 12.40 -22.86
C LYS A 140 -8.82 11.14 -23.18
N GLN A 141 -8.98 10.78 -24.45
CA GLN A 141 -9.63 9.53 -24.85
C GLN A 141 -8.82 8.29 -24.45
N GLN A 142 -7.49 8.34 -24.56
CA GLN A 142 -6.63 7.25 -24.09
C GLN A 142 -6.68 7.12 -22.55
N LEU A 143 -6.71 8.24 -21.85
CA LEU A 143 -6.91 8.26 -20.41
C LEU A 143 -8.23 7.57 -20.00
N ALA A 144 -9.31 7.85 -20.73
CA ALA A 144 -10.62 7.23 -20.47
C ALA A 144 -10.68 5.74 -20.80
N LYS A 145 -9.83 5.24 -21.71
CA LYS A 145 -9.74 3.81 -22.07
C LYS A 145 -8.88 2.99 -21.12
N GLY A 146 -7.89 3.61 -20.48
CA GLY A 146 -7.02 2.94 -19.51
C GLY A 146 -7.66 2.85 -18.12
N ASN A 147 -6.99 2.15 -17.20
CA ASN A 147 -7.35 2.12 -15.78
C ASN A 147 -6.91 3.41 -15.04
N ASN A 148 -6.64 4.47 -15.79
CA ASN A 148 -6.04 5.72 -15.29
C ASN A 148 -6.94 6.52 -14.34
N GLY A 149 -8.16 6.04 -14.06
CA GLY A 149 -9.03 6.60 -13.01
C GLY A 149 -8.66 6.13 -11.61
N LEU A 150 -7.71 5.17 -11.46
CA LEU A 150 -7.27 4.65 -10.17
C LEU A 150 -5.85 5.10 -9.87
N VAL A 151 -5.71 5.87 -8.82
CA VAL A 151 -4.41 6.20 -8.22
C VAL A 151 -4.11 5.18 -7.13
N LYS A 152 -2.94 4.53 -7.23
CA LYS A 152 -2.43 3.61 -6.22
C LYS A 152 -1.47 4.37 -5.31
N SER A 153 -1.87 4.60 -4.09
CA SER A 153 -1.03 5.26 -3.08
C SER A 153 -0.56 4.26 -2.03
N LYS A 154 0.70 4.35 -1.63
CA LYS A 154 1.35 3.43 -0.70
C LYS A 154 1.93 4.18 0.49
N TYR A 155 1.60 3.70 1.68
CA TYR A 155 2.01 4.33 2.92
C TYR A 155 2.55 3.31 3.91
N ILE A 156 3.57 3.70 4.66
CA ILE A 156 3.96 3.02 5.88
C ILE A 156 3.68 3.96 7.06
N THR A 157 2.84 3.51 7.96
CA THR A 157 2.53 4.22 9.21
C THR A 157 3.13 3.42 10.35
N PHE A 158 3.95 4.06 11.16
CA PHE A 158 4.57 3.44 12.31
C PHE A 158 4.15 4.16 13.59
N SER A 159 4.04 3.42 14.68
CA SER A 159 3.57 3.93 15.96
C SER A 159 4.40 3.36 17.12
N ILE A 160 4.50 4.18 18.16
CA ILE A 160 5.18 3.86 19.42
C ILE A 160 4.32 4.29 20.60
N GLU A 161 4.59 3.72 21.76
CA GLU A 161 4.04 4.19 23.02
C GLU A 161 5.01 5.16 23.72
N ALA A 162 4.46 6.31 24.18
CA ALA A 162 5.19 7.31 24.95
C ALA A 162 4.24 8.05 25.90
N ASP A 163 4.75 8.53 27.02
CA ASP A 163 3.91 9.23 27.99
C ASP A 163 3.41 10.59 27.50
N ASN A 164 4.20 11.27 26.69
CA ASN A 164 3.88 12.58 26.14
C ASN A 164 4.56 12.81 24.79
N ILE A 165 4.15 13.89 24.10
CA ILE A 165 4.66 14.27 22.77
C ILE A 165 6.15 14.60 22.79
N ARG A 166 6.68 15.15 23.90
CA ARG A 166 8.09 15.55 24.01
C ARG A 166 9.00 14.31 23.99
N GLU A 167 8.53 13.20 24.54
CA GLU A 167 9.23 11.92 24.49
C GLU A 167 9.00 11.19 23.16
N ALA A 168 7.78 11.26 22.61
CA ALA A 168 7.42 10.58 21.38
C ALA A 168 8.16 11.15 20.16
N LYS A 169 8.25 12.48 20.05
CA LYS A 169 8.75 13.18 18.86
C LYS A 169 10.19 12.77 18.48
N PRO A 170 11.20 12.81 19.36
CA PRO A 170 12.56 12.42 19.00
C PRO A 170 12.67 10.94 18.57
N LYS A 171 11.89 10.06 19.22
CA LYS A 171 11.85 8.63 18.88
C LYS A 171 11.26 8.42 17.49
N LEU A 172 10.13 9.08 17.19
CA LEU A 172 9.47 8.98 15.88
C LEU A 172 10.33 9.59 14.76
N GLU A 173 11.02 10.70 14.99
CA GLU A 173 11.93 11.32 14.01
C GLU A 173 13.14 10.43 13.71
N ARG A 174 13.67 9.73 14.71
CA ARG A 174 14.74 8.75 14.52
C ARG A 174 14.25 7.57 13.67
N ILE A 175 13.11 6.95 14.04
CA ILE A 175 12.53 5.83 13.29
C ILE A 175 12.21 6.25 11.86
N GLU A 176 11.68 7.47 11.64
CA GLU A 176 11.44 8.02 10.32
C GLU A 176 12.71 8.07 9.48
N SER A 177 13.80 8.60 10.04
CA SER A 177 15.09 8.67 9.37
C SER A 177 15.62 7.28 9.00
N ASP A 178 15.51 6.32 9.91
CA ASP A 178 15.95 4.95 9.68
C ASP A 178 15.12 4.26 8.58
N ILE A 179 13.79 4.45 8.57
CA ILE A 179 12.91 3.93 7.51
C ILE A 179 13.26 4.55 6.15
N LEU A 180 13.47 5.85 6.08
CA LEU A 180 13.86 6.53 4.85
C LEU A 180 15.21 6.04 4.31
N ASN A 181 16.17 5.79 5.20
CA ASN A 181 17.48 5.22 4.83
C ASN A 181 17.32 3.79 4.27
N ASN A 182 16.50 2.95 4.89
CA ASN A 182 16.21 1.61 4.38
C ASN A 182 15.52 1.66 3.00
N PHE A 183 14.54 2.53 2.79
CA PHE A 183 13.95 2.74 1.46
C PHE A 183 14.98 3.22 0.43
N LYS A 184 15.92 4.08 0.83
CA LYS A 184 17.02 4.52 -0.05
C LYS A 184 17.92 3.36 -0.47
N ILE A 185 18.23 2.43 0.43
CA ILE A 185 18.99 1.19 0.13
C ILE A 185 18.22 0.34 -0.88
N LEU A 186 16.91 0.19 -0.71
CA LEU A 186 16.02 -0.50 -1.66
C LEU A 186 15.85 0.24 -3.00
N GLY A 187 16.34 1.47 -3.13
CA GLY A 187 16.10 2.31 -4.30
C GLY A 187 14.67 2.86 -4.42
N VAL A 188 13.90 2.80 -3.33
CA VAL A 188 12.51 3.23 -3.27
C VAL A 188 12.42 4.72 -2.91
N PRO A 189 11.83 5.58 -3.75
CA PRO A 189 11.54 6.96 -3.38
C PRO A 189 10.50 7.00 -2.25
N ALA A 190 10.79 7.74 -1.19
CA ALA A 190 9.89 7.88 -0.05
C ALA A 190 10.04 9.25 0.61
N TYR A 191 8.94 9.78 1.18
CA TYR A 191 8.96 11.02 1.94
C TYR A 191 7.96 11.01 3.10
N PRO A 192 8.27 11.69 4.22
CA PRO A 192 7.38 11.78 5.36
C PRO A 192 6.21 12.72 5.05
N LEU A 193 5.03 12.38 5.55
CA LEU A 193 3.84 13.18 5.40
C LEU A 193 3.68 14.18 6.53
N ASN A 194 3.31 15.41 6.19
CA ASN A 194 2.90 16.42 7.15
C ASN A 194 1.44 16.20 7.62
N GLY A 195 0.97 17.04 8.55
CA GLY A 195 -0.36 16.90 9.12
C GLY A 195 -1.49 17.15 8.12
N VAL A 196 -1.32 18.04 7.16
CA VAL A 196 -2.33 18.34 6.13
C VAL A 196 -2.47 17.15 5.18
N GLU A 197 -1.36 16.61 4.72
CA GLU A 197 -1.34 15.44 3.83
C GLU A 197 -1.96 14.20 4.51
N ARG A 198 -1.69 13.99 5.80
CA ARG A 198 -2.32 12.91 6.56
C ARG A 198 -3.83 13.11 6.73
N LEU A 199 -4.27 14.35 6.99
CA LEU A 199 -5.69 14.69 7.08
C LEU A 199 -6.40 14.50 5.73
N GLN A 200 -5.73 14.83 4.62
CA GLN A 200 -6.25 14.59 3.28
C GLN A 200 -6.53 13.10 3.03
N ILE A 201 -5.59 12.21 3.38
CA ILE A 201 -5.79 10.75 3.24
C ILE A 201 -6.99 10.28 4.07
N LEU A 202 -7.14 10.78 5.29
CA LEU A 202 -8.28 10.45 6.14
C LEU A 202 -9.60 10.97 5.54
N TYR A 203 -9.60 12.19 5.00
CA TYR A 203 -10.76 12.78 4.34
C TYR A 203 -11.19 11.95 3.12
N GLU A 204 -10.26 11.61 2.23
CA GLU A 204 -10.52 10.80 1.04
C GLU A 204 -11.00 9.40 1.41
N THR A 205 -10.48 8.81 2.48
CA THR A 205 -10.90 7.49 2.98
C THR A 205 -12.32 7.52 3.55
N PHE A 206 -12.67 8.57 4.31
CA PHE A 206 -13.98 8.69 4.93
C PHE A 206 -15.05 9.29 4.02
N ASN A 207 -14.66 9.93 2.92
CA ASN A 207 -15.56 10.58 1.96
C ASN A 207 -15.27 10.13 0.51
N PRO A 208 -15.30 8.83 0.20
CA PRO A 208 -14.86 8.29 -1.09
C PRO A 208 -15.76 8.68 -2.28
N ASP A 209 -16.93 9.25 -2.04
CA ASP A 209 -17.87 9.75 -3.04
C ASP A 209 -17.74 11.24 -3.31
N ILE A 210 -16.99 11.98 -2.50
CA ILE A 210 -16.80 13.43 -2.60
C ILE A 210 -15.54 13.72 -3.40
N MET A 211 -15.70 14.31 -4.60
CA MET A 211 -14.61 14.69 -5.51
C MET A 211 -14.19 16.17 -5.33
N THR A 212 -14.36 16.75 -4.18
CA THR A 212 -13.90 18.12 -3.90
C THR A 212 -12.51 18.10 -3.28
N ASP A 213 -11.67 19.05 -3.69
CA ASP A 213 -10.33 19.21 -3.13
C ASP A 213 -10.42 19.44 -1.62
N PHE A 214 -9.63 18.68 -0.85
CA PHE A 214 -9.54 18.86 0.59
C PHE A 214 -8.87 20.19 0.90
N GLN A 215 -9.61 21.09 1.54
CA GLN A 215 -9.10 22.40 1.98
C GLN A 215 -9.01 22.44 3.50
N PHE A 216 -7.81 22.53 4.01
CA PHE A 216 -7.55 22.62 5.44
C PHE A 216 -6.38 23.56 5.74
N ASP A 217 -6.58 24.44 6.74
CA ASP A 217 -5.55 25.30 7.28
C ASP A 217 -5.62 25.32 8.81
N TYR A 218 -4.49 25.05 9.46
CA TYR A 218 -4.38 25.08 10.93
C TYR A 218 -4.70 26.45 11.54
N GLY A 219 -4.37 27.55 10.84
CA GLY A 219 -4.67 28.91 11.31
C GLY A 219 -6.16 29.17 11.37
N SER A 220 -6.89 28.75 10.34
CA SER A 220 -8.34 28.84 10.26
C SER A 220 -9.02 27.95 11.29
N MET A 221 -8.54 26.73 11.50
CA MET A 221 -9.03 25.79 12.52
C MET A 221 -8.95 26.41 13.92
N ILE A 222 -7.81 27.02 14.29
CA ILE A 222 -7.63 27.64 15.60
C ILE A 222 -8.60 28.81 15.80
N ARG A 223 -8.83 29.64 14.76
CA ARG A 223 -9.75 30.78 14.81
C ARG A 223 -11.21 30.37 14.95
N THR A 224 -11.59 29.25 14.32
CA THR A 224 -12.98 28.77 14.36
C THR A 224 -13.27 27.90 15.58
N GLY A 225 -12.24 27.45 16.33
CA GLY A 225 -12.38 26.55 17.47
C GLY A 225 -12.80 25.11 17.06
N LEU A 226 -12.72 24.78 15.76
CA LEU A 226 -12.97 23.45 15.24
C LEU A 226 -11.78 22.52 15.53
N ASN A 227 -12.04 21.22 15.46
CA ASN A 227 -11.01 20.17 15.58
C ASN A 227 -10.67 19.63 14.19
N THR A 228 -9.47 19.07 14.02
CA THR A 228 -9.07 18.40 12.77
C THR A 228 -10.07 17.33 12.31
N LYS A 229 -10.76 16.66 13.24
CA LYS A 229 -11.79 15.66 12.94
C LYS A 229 -13.03 16.25 12.26
N ASP A 230 -13.36 17.51 12.51
CA ASP A 230 -14.52 18.17 11.89
C ASP A 230 -14.33 18.35 10.39
N TYR A 231 -13.07 18.41 9.93
CA TYR A 231 -12.71 18.54 8.52
C TYR A 231 -12.64 17.21 7.78
N VAL A 232 -12.40 16.09 8.48
CA VAL A 232 -12.24 14.78 7.84
C VAL A 232 -13.46 13.87 8.02
N ALA A 233 -14.35 14.18 8.97
CA ALA A 233 -15.50 13.38 9.29
C ALA A 233 -16.49 13.30 8.13
N PRO A 234 -17.06 12.12 7.81
CA PRO A 234 -18.18 12.00 6.89
C PRO A 234 -19.47 12.53 7.54
N THR A 235 -20.51 12.68 6.75
CA THR A 235 -21.82 13.15 7.25
C THR A 235 -22.44 12.19 8.27
N SER A 236 -22.19 10.89 8.14
CA SER A 236 -22.71 9.88 9.07
C SER A 236 -21.90 8.60 9.05
N PHE A 237 -21.89 7.88 10.19
CA PHE A 237 -21.50 6.48 10.29
C PHE A 237 -22.68 5.64 10.78
N VAL A 238 -22.93 4.49 10.13
CA VAL A 238 -23.98 3.55 10.52
C VAL A 238 -23.40 2.13 10.55
N PHE A 239 -23.25 1.53 11.74
CA PHE A 239 -22.72 0.19 12.00
C PHE A 239 -23.79 -0.75 12.55
N ARG A 240 -24.98 -0.78 11.92
CA ARG A 240 -26.09 -1.62 12.38
C ARG A 240 -26.08 -3.02 11.82
N ASP A 241 -25.54 -3.18 10.61
CA ASP A 241 -25.52 -4.44 9.92
C ASP A 241 -24.42 -5.34 10.47
N ARG A 242 -24.62 -6.66 10.35
CA ARG A 242 -23.66 -7.67 10.83
C ARG A 242 -22.29 -7.50 10.22
N ASN A 243 -22.19 -7.30 8.89
CA ASN A 243 -20.97 -7.40 8.12
C ASN A 243 -20.79 -6.32 7.06
N THR A 244 -21.55 -5.22 7.18
CA THR A 244 -21.42 -4.01 6.36
C THR A 244 -21.61 -2.78 7.24
N PHE A 245 -21.18 -1.64 6.75
CA PHE A 245 -21.43 -0.33 7.36
C PHE A 245 -21.77 0.69 6.27
N GLN A 246 -22.35 1.82 6.70
CA GLN A 246 -22.60 2.94 5.81
C GLN A 246 -21.82 4.16 6.30
N MET A 247 -21.26 4.91 5.37
CA MET A 247 -20.43 6.09 5.56
C MET A 247 -20.89 7.15 4.56
N GLY A 248 -21.65 8.16 5.04
CA GLY A 248 -22.34 9.07 4.15
C GLY A 248 -23.27 8.32 3.20
N ASN A 249 -23.08 8.50 1.88
CA ASN A 249 -23.81 7.81 0.82
C ASN A 249 -23.12 6.51 0.34
N THR A 250 -22.01 6.14 0.93
CA THR A 250 -21.21 4.97 0.53
C THR A 250 -21.42 3.82 1.49
N ILE A 251 -21.55 2.60 0.95
CA ILE A 251 -21.61 1.36 1.72
C ILE A 251 -20.23 0.73 1.70
N GLY A 252 -19.76 0.27 2.86
CA GLY A 252 -18.46 -0.38 2.99
C GLY A 252 -18.54 -1.70 3.74
N ALA A 253 -17.51 -2.52 3.55
CA ALA A 253 -17.26 -3.70 4.36
C ALA A 253 -15.77 -3.93 4.52
N VAL A 254 -15.37 -4.27 5.73
CA VAL A 254 -14.02 -4.71 6.03
C VAL A 254 -13.99 -6.22 6.15
N SER A 255 -13.02 -6.80 5.45
CA SER A 255 -12.74 -8.23 5.48
C SER A 255 -11.31 -8.47 5.97
N TYR A 256 -11.03 -9.63 6.52
CA TYR A 256 -9.67 -10.06 6.85
C TYR A 256 -9.27 -11.27 6.02
N LEU A 257 -7.96 -11.38 5.75
CA LEU A 257 -7.40 -12.51 5.02
C LEU A 257 -7.05 -13.64 6.00
N GLN A 258 -7.66 -14.78 5.81
CA GLN A 258 -7.27 -16.03 6.48
C GLN A 258 -6.34 -16.80 5.54
N ILE A 259 -5.08 -16.93 5.93
CA ILE A 259 -4.06 -17.66 5.19
C ILE A 259 -4.18 -19.14 5.57
N LEU A 260 -4.53 -19.98 4.60
CA LEU A 260 -4.59 -21.44 4.75
C LEU A 260 -3.41 -22.12 4.06
N ALA A 261 -2.82 -21.45 3.07
CA ALA A 261 -1.67 -21.94 2.32
C ALA A 261 -0.47 -22.17 3.24
N PRO A 262 0.30 -23.26 3.05
CA PRO A 262 1.59 -23.45 3.72
C PRO A 262 2.64 -22.47 3.19
N GLU A 263 2.56 -22.12 1.91
CA GLU A 263 3.44 -21.17 1.24
C GLU A 263 2.62 -20.16 0.44
N LEU A 264 3.05 -18.91 0.42
CA LEU A 264 2.48 -17.82 -0.36
C LEU A 264 3.42 -17.46 -1.51
N THR A 265 2.92 -16.69 -2.47
CA THR A 265 3.72 -16.13 -3.56
C THR A 265 3.73 -14.62 -3.51
N ASP A 266 4.83 -14.01 -3.94
CA ASP A 266 5.04 -12.55 -4.01
C ASP A 266 4.08 -11.83 -4.97
N LYS A 267 3.37 -12.57 -5.83
CA LYS A 267 2.38 -12.02 -6.78
C LYS A 267 1.03 -11.70 -6.15
N MET A 268 0.72 -12.30 -5.00
CA MET A 268 -0.60 -12.21 -4.39
C MET A 268 -1.00 -10.75 -4.07
N LEU A 269 -0.12 -9.99 -3.42
CA LEU A 269 -0.43 -8.59 -3.07
C LEU A 269 -0.62 -7.74 -4.33
N ALA A 270 0.20 -7.94 -5.35
CA ALA A 270 0.11 -7.23 -6.61
C ALA A 270 -1.25 -7.44 -7.30
N GLU A 271 -1.74 -8.69 -7.36
CA GLU A 271 -3.04 -8.99 -7.95
C GLU A 271 -4.21 -8.34 -7.18
N PHE A 272 -4.13 -8.23 -5.86
CA PHE A 272 -5.12 -7.46 -5.09
C PHE A 272 -5.10 -5.97 -5.45
N LEU A 273 -3.91 -5.39 -5.64
CA LEU A 273 -3.75 -3.98 -5.97
C LEU A 273 -4.13 -3.66 -7.43
N ASP A 274 -4.23 -4.68 -8.29
CA ASP A 274 -4.63 -4.51 -9.69
C ASP A 274 -6.16 -4.52 -9.90
N ILE A 275 -6.93 -4.74 -8.84
CA ILE A 275 -8.40 -4.66 -8.91
C ILE A 275 -8.84 -3.23 -9.25
N ASP A 276 -9.63 -3.09 -10.34
CA ASP A 276 -10.23 -1.81 -10.77
C ASP A 276 -11.46 -1.44 -9.92
N LYS A 277 -11.26 -1.30 -8.62
CA LYS A 277 -12.30 -0.89 -7.65
C LYS A 277 -11.67 -0.09 -6.51
N ASN A 278 -12.49 0.65 -5.80
CA ASN A 278 -12.07 1.27 -4.55
C ASN A 278 -11.76 0.17 -3.53
N LEU A 279 -10.49 -0.01 -3.27
CA LEU A 279 -9.98 -1.01 -2.35
C LEU A 279 -8.85 -0.42 -1.51
N ILE A 280 -8.93 -0.62 -0.22
CA ILE A 280 -7.82 -0.33 0.69
C ILE A 280 -7.35 -1.65 1.30
N VAL A 281 -6.09 -1.97 1.09
CA VAL A 281 -5.43 -3.12 1.71
C VAL A 281 -4.51 -2.63 2.81
N ASN A 282 -4.65 -3.18 4.02
CA ASN A 282 -3.80 -2.84 5.14
C ASN A 282 -3.16 -4.10 5.72
N LEU A 283 -1.85 -4.03 5.89
CA LEU A 283 -1.08 -5.04 6.58
C LEU A 283 -0.57 -4.44 7.89
N HIS A 284 -1.18 -4.85 9.01
CA HIS A 284 -0.66 -4.51 10.35
C HIS A 284 0.37 -5.54 10.74
N VAL A 285 1.55 -5.09 11.07
CA VAL A 285 2.68 -5.95 11.42
C VAL A 285 3.24 -5.52 12.76
N GLN A 286 3.35 -6.48 13.66
CA GLN A 286 3.93 -6.31 14.98
C GLN A 286 5.02 -7.35 15.18
N SER A 287 6.26 -6.91 15.38
CA SER A 287 7.36 -7.79 15.73
C SER A 287 7.13 -8.39 17.13
N VAL A 288 7.49 -9.65 17.30
CA VAL A 288 7.50 -10.31 18.59
C VAL A 288 8.95 -10.35 19.10
N ASP A 289 9.13 -10.03 20.37
CA ASP A 289 10.44 -10.15 20.99
C ASP A 289 11.02 -11.56 20.79
N GLN A 290 12.29 -11.65 20.36
CA GLN A 290 12.90 -12.91 19.93
C GLN A 290 12.91 -13.97 21.04
N MET A 291 13.18 -13.57 22.29
CA MET A 291 13.16 -14.47 23.42
C MET A 291 11.76 -15.03 23.68
N ASN A 292 10.75 -14.16 23.56
CA ASN A 292 9.35 -14.55 23.74
C ASN A 292 8.86 -15.43 22.58
N ALA A 293 9.27 -15.15 21.34
CA ALA A 293 8.98 -15.97 20.18
C ALA A 293 9.52 -17.39 20.31
N ILE A 294 10.80 -17.52 20.64
CA ILE A 294 11.46 -18.81 20.88
C ILE A 294 10.77 -19.58 22.01
N LYS A 295 10.44 -18.90 23.10
CA LYS A 295 9.75 -19.51 24.25
C LYS A 295 8.37 -20.03 23.89
N LEU A 296 7.62 -19.25 23.11
CA LEU A 296 6.29 -19.63 22.63
C LEU A 296 6.36 -20.87 21.73
N VAL A 297 7.28 -20.90 20.75
CA VAL A 297 7.42 -22.03 19.83
C VAL A 297 7.91 -23.27 20.58
N LYS A 298 8.88 -23.16 21.49
CA LYS A 298 9.31 -24.26 22.37
C LYS A 298 8.15 -24.85 23.17
N SER A 299 7.29 -24.01 23.73
CA SER A 299 6.09 -24.48 24.45
C SER A 299 5.17 -25.27 23.51
N LYS A 300 4.95 -24.79 22.27
CA LYS A 300 4.11 -25.49 21.28
C LYS A 300 4.72 -26.81 20.84
N VAL A 301 6.03 -26.86 20.59
CA VAL A 301 6.75 -28.12 20.29
C VAL A 301 6.57 -29.12 21.45
N THR A 302 6.68 -28.67 22.70
CA THR A 302 6.47 -29.52 23.87
C THR A 302 5.04 -30.04 23.96
N ASP A 303 4.04 -29.19 23.71
CA ASP A 303 2.63 -29.59 23.70
C ASP A 303 2.33 -30.63 22.62
N ILE A 304 2.87 -30.43 21.38
CA ILE A 304 2.73 -31.39 20.28
C ILE A 304 3.40 -32.74 20.63
N ASN A 305 4.61 -32.72 21.19
CA ASN A 305 5.27 -33.93 21.63
C ASN A 305 4.48 -34.67 22.73
N ARG A 306 3.84 -33.94 23.64
CA ARG A 306 2.95 -34.53 24.64
C ARG A 306 1.73 -35.17 23.97
N MET A 307 1.09 -34.51 23.00
CA MET A 307 -0.02 -35.09 22.26
C MET A 307 0.40 -36.34 21.48
N LYS A 308 1.60 -36.35 20.87
CA LYS A 308 2.15 -37.56 20.22
C LYS A 308 2.27 -38.73 21.20
N ILE A 309 2.85 -38.50 22.39
CA ILE A 309 2.99 -39.51 23.43
C ILE A 309 1.61 -40.02 23.89
N GLU A 310 0.62 -39.14 24.02
CA GLU A 310 -0.73 -39.54 24.42
C GLU A 310 -1.41 -40.41 23.34
N GLU A 311 -1.26 -40.06 22.05
CA GLU A 311 -1.80 -40.87 20.96
C GLU A 311 -1.06 -42.22 20.83
N GLN A 312 0.27 -42.25 20.99
CA GLN A 312 1.03 -43.51 21.03
C GLN A 312 0.54 -44.42 22.20
N LYS A 313 0.30 -43.87 23.38
CA LYS A 313 -0.25 -44.63 24.50
C LYS A 313 -1.65 -45.17 24.22
N LYS A 314 -2.49 -44.41 23.48
CA LYS A 314 -3.81 -44.87 23.07
C LYS A 314 -3.71 -46.00 22.05
N ALA A 315 -2.82 -45.88 21.04
CA ALA A 315 -2.58 -46.89 20.02
C ALA A 315 -2.16 -48.24 20.68
N VAL A 316 -1.17 -48.19 21.58
CA VAL A 316 -0.72 -49.40 22.32
C VAL A 316 -1.85 -50.03 23.14
N ARG A 317 -2.66 -49.22 23.85
CA ARG A 317 -3.82 -49.74 24.60
C ARG A 317 -4.90 -50.37 23.71
N ALA A 318 -5.00 -49.92 22.46
CA ALA A 318 -5.91 -50.45 21.48
C ALA A 318 -5.34 -51.64 20.67
N GLY A 319 -4.10 -52.10 20.99
CA GLY A 319 -3.43 -53.22 20.31
C GLY A 319 -2.81 -52.83 18.96
N TYR A 320 -2.64 -51.55 18.65
CA TYR A 320 -1.98 -51.05 17.44
C TYR A 320 -0.51 -50.76 17.70
N ASP A 321 0.27 -50.66 16.59
CA ASP A 321 1.69 -50.32 16.66
C ASP A 321 1.89 -48.86 17.15
N MET A 322 2.98 -48.63 17.90
CA MET A 322 3.35 -47.31 18.43
C MET A 322 3.64 -46.28 17.33
N ASP A 323 3.92 -46.74 16.10
CA ASP A 323 4.23 -45.86 14.97
C ASP A 323 2.96 -45.29 14.29
N ILE A 324 1.79 -45.74 14.68
CA ILE A 324 0.50 -45.19 14.18
C ILE A 324 0.19 -43.88 14.93
N ILE A 325 0.79 -42.80 14.45
CA ILE A 325 0.51 -41.43 14.89
C ILE A 325 -0.31 -40.74 13.80
N PRO A 326 -1.37 -39.98 14.14
CA PRO A 326 -2.05 -39.15 13.15
C PRO A 326 -1.06 -38.31 12.33
N SER A 327 -1.15 -38.37 10.99
CA SER A 327 -0.25 -37.69 10.06
C SER A 327 -0.10 -36.20 10.36
N ASP A 328 -1.18 -35.56 10.80
CA ASP A 328 -1.24 -34.16 11.15
C ASP A 328 -0.30 -33.79 12.30
N LEU A 329 -0.23 -34.64 13.34
CA LEU A 329 0.67 -34.41 14.49
C LEU A 329 2.16 -34.56 14.11
N ASN A 330 2.46 -35.41 13.13
CA ASN A 330 3.81 -35.54 12.61
C ASN A 330 4.21 -34.31 11.77
N THR A 331 3.32 -33.87 10.90
CA THR A 331 3.52 -32.69 10.06
C THR A 331 3.68 -31.43 10.92
N TYR A 332 2.74 -31.15 11.82
CA TYR A 332 2.81 -29.98 12.70
C TYR A 332 4.03 -30.00 13.65
N GLY A 333 4.42 -31.20 14.09
CA GLY A 333 5.63 -31.35 14.91
C GLY A 333 6.91 -31.06 14.15
N GLY A 334 6.98 -31.47 12.88
CA GLY A 334 8.09 -31.15 11.96
C GLY A 334 8.16 -29.66 11.66
N GLU A 335 7.04 -29.05 11.29
CA GLU A 335 6.94 -27.61 11.02
C GLU A 335 7.32 -26.75 12.23
N ALA A 336 6.81 -27.09 13.44
CA ALA A 336 7.15 -26.37 14.65
C ALA A 336 8.64 -26.46 15.02
N LYS A 337 9.28 -27.61 14.77
CA LYS A 337 10.73 -27.77 14.96
C LYS A 337 11.53 -26.93 13.96
N ARG A 338 11.18 -26.97 12.67
CA ARG A 338 11.81 -26.14 11.62
C ARG A 338 11.69 -24.66 11.96
N LEU A 339 10.49 -24.20 12.34
CA LEU A 339 10.26 -22.83 12.79
C LEU A 339 11.17 -22.46 13.98
N LEU A 340 11.38 -23.37 14.92
CA LEU A 340 12.25 -23.15 16.06
C LEU A 340 13.73 -23.02 15.61
N GLU A 341 14.17 -23.88 14.71
CA GLU A 341 15.52 -23.85 14.12
C GLU A 341 15.74 -22.55 13.34
N ASP A 342 14.78 -22.13 12.53
CA ASP A 342 14.82 -20.87 11.76
C ASP A 342 14.95 -19.65 12.68
N LEU A 343 14.17 -19.61 13.77
CA LEU A 343 14.24 -18.54 14.77
C LEU A 343 15.54 -18.54 15.59
N GLN A 344 16.24 -19.67 15.72
CA GLN A 344 17.48 -19.79 16.50
C GLN A 344 18.75 -19.64 15.66
N SER A 345 18.73 -20.08 14.40
CA SER A 345 19.92 -20.21 13.55
C SER A 345 19.98 -19.25 12.37
N ARG A 346 18.87 -18.66 11.99
CA ARG A 346 18.76 -17.74 10.86
C ARG A 346 18.40 -16.34 11.33
N ASN A 347 18.59 -15.34 10.49
CA ASN A 347 18.14 -13.96 10.74
C ASN A 347 16.62 -13.83 10.58
N GLU A 348 15.87 -14.81 11.10
CA GLU A 348 14.40 -14.86 11.10
C GLU A 348 13.83 -14.30 12.40
N ARG A 349 12.83 -13.45 12.29
CA ARG A 349 12.02 -12.97 13.40
C ARG A 349 10.59 -13.45 13.26
N MET A 350 9.83 -13.37 14.34
CA MET A 350 8.40 -13.67 14.33
C MET A 350 7.60 -12.38 14.34
N PHE A 351 6.64 -12.29 13.43
CA PHE A 351 5.70 -11.19 13.33
C PHE A 351 4.27 -11.68 13.53
N LEU A 352 3.46 -10.83 14.14
CA LEU A 352 2.01 -11.00 14.20
C LEU A 352 1.40 -10.09 13.12
N VAL A 353 0.81 -10.71 12.10
CA VAL A 353 0.29 -10.02 10.93
C VAL A 353 -1.23 -10.09 10.89
N THR A 354 -1.87 -8.96 10.59
CA THR A 354 -3.31 -8.85 10.27
C THR A 354 -3.45 -8.17 8.92
N ALA A 355 -4.03 -8.87 7.94
CA ALA A 355 -4.33 -8.31 6.64
C ALA A 355 -5.82 -7.95 6.55
N LEU A 356 -6.13 -6.68 6.36
CA LEU A 356 -7.49 -6.14 6.25
C LEU A 356 -7.73 -5.57 4.87
N PHE A 357 -8.95 -5.78 4.36
CA PHE A 357 -9.41 -5.34 3.06
C PHE A 357 -10.68 -4.52 3.24
N LEU A 358 -10.62 -3.24 2.97
CA LEU A 358 -11.76 -2.35 2.98
C LEU A 358 -12.24 -2.13 1.55
N ASN A 359 -13.43 -2.65 1.23
CA ASN A 359 -14.12 -2.39 -0.02
C ASN A 359 -15.23 -1.37 0.21
N THR A 360 -15.39 -0.41 -0.70
CA THR A 360 -16.45 0.59 -0.67
C THR A 360 -17.16 0.69 -2.03
N ALA A 361 -18.48 0.91 -2.01
CA ALA A 361 -19.28 1.10 -3.21
C ALA A 361 -20.53 1.93 -2.93
N LYS A 362 -21.17 2.48 -3.99
CA LYS A 362 -22.41 3.24 -3.87
C LYS A 362 -23.65 2.37 -3.61
N THR A 363 -23.61 1.10 -4.02
CA THR A 363 -24.72 0.15 -3.85
C THR A 363 -24.24 -1.14 -3.23
N LYS A 364 -25.14 -1.84 -2.52
CA LYS A 364 -24.84 -3.12 -1.90
C LYS A 364 -24.41 -4.17 -2.93
N GLN A 365 -25.09 -4.22 -4.08
CA GLN A 365 -24.75 -5.16 -5.16
C GLN A 365 -23.34 -4.91 -5.71
N ALA A 366 -22.96 -3.63 -5.93
CA ALA A 366 -21.60 -3.28 -6.37
C ALA A 366 -20.55 -3.62 -5.32
N LEU A 367 -20.87 -3.45 -4.02
CA LEU A 367 -20.00 -3.86 -2.91
C LEU A 367 -19.81 -5.39 -2.88
N ASP A 368 -20.89 -6.15 -2.98
CA ASP A 368 -20.85 -7.60 -2.98
C ASP A 368 -20.04 -8.14 -4.17
N ASN A 369 -20.18 -7.54 -5.36
CA ASN A 369 -19.39 -7.87 -6.54
C ASN A 369 -17.90 -7.56 -6.34
N ALA A 370 -17.56 -6.41 -5.73
CA ALA A 370 -16.16 -6.05 -5.45
C ALA A 370 -15.52 -7.04 -4.46
N ILE A 371 -16.25 -7.40 -3.40
CA ILE A 371 -15.77 -8.39 -2.42
C ILE A 371 -15.64 -9.79 -3.05
N PHE A 372 -16.56 -10.17 -3.93
CA PHE A 372 -16.48 -11.45 -4.64
C PHE A 372 -15.22 -11.52 -5.51
N GLN A 373 -14.88 -10.45 -6.25
CA GLN A 373 -13.63 -10.37 -7.02
C GLN A 373 -12.40 -10.48 -6.12
N THR A 374 -12.38 -9.74 -5.00
CA THR A 374 -11.28 -9.78 -4.02
C THR A 374 -11.16 -11.19 -3.41
N ALA A 375 -12.27 -11.84 -3.09
CA ALA A 375 -12.29 -13.20 -2.56
C ALA A 375 -11.81 -14.23 -3.59
N GLY A 376 -12.11 -14.04 -4.87
CA GLY A 376 -11.62 -14.90 -5.96
C GLY A 376 -10.08 -14.90 -6.05
N ILE A 377 -9.45 -13.73 -5.91
CA ILE A 377 -7.98 -13.64 -5.85
C ILE A 377 -7.45 -14.37 -4.60
N ALA A 378 -8.04 -14.13 -3.42
CA ALA A 378 -7.64 -14.83 -2.21
C ALA A 378 -7.70 -16.37 -2.39
N GLN A 379 -8.76 -16.87 -2.98
CA GLN A 379 -8.97 -18.31 -3.23
C GLN A 379 -7.91 -18.89 -4.18
N LYS A 380 -7.50 -18.16 -5.21
CA LYS A 380 -6.42 -18.54 -6.12
C LYS A 380 -5.12 -18.88 -5.39
N TYR A 381 -4.86 -18.20 -4.26
CA TYR A 381 -3.68 -18.37 -3.42
C TYR A 381 -3.95 -19.21 -2.16
N ASN A 382 -4.97 -20.06 -2.15
CA ASN A 382 -5.37 -20.86 -0.99
C ASN A 382 -5.56 -20.02 0.29
N CYS A 383 -6.09 -18.84 0.14
CA CYS A 383 -6.49 -17.94 1.22
C CYS A 383 -8.00 -17.76 1.19
N VAL A 384 -8.58 -17.37 2.31
CA VAL A 384 -10.01 -17.07 2.42
C VAL A 384 -10.19 -15.65 2.90
N LEU A 385 -10.94 -14.86 2.14
CA LEU A 385 -11.34 -13.53 2.57
C LEU A 385 -12.65 -13.62 3.36
N LYS A 386 -12.64 -13.26 4.63
CA LYS A 386 -13.82 -13.28 5.51
C LYS A 386 -14.19 -11.88 5.95
N ARG A 387 -15.47 -11.50 5.80
CA ARG A 387 -15.97 -10.25 6.36
C ARG A 387 -15.91 -10.28 7.89
N LEU A 388 -15.61 -9.15 8.50
CA LEU A 388 -15.69 -9.01 9.95
C LEU A 388 -17.16 -8.97 10.38
N ASP A 389 -17.54 -9.85 11.29
CA ASP A 389 -18.88 -9.90 11.85
C ASP A 389 -18.94 -9.06 13.13
N TYR A 390 -19.85 -8.09 13.18
CA TYR A 390 -20.05 -7.18 14.32
C TYR A 390 -18.81 -6.39 14.79
N GLN A 391 -17.79 -6.30 13.92
CA GLN A 391 -16.53 -5.58 14.16
C GLN A 391 -16.20 -4.63 13.01
N GLN A 392 -17.22 -4.13 12.31
CA GLN A 392 -17.02 -3.27 11.14
C GLN A 392 -16.51 -1.86 11.52
N GLU A 393 -16.87 -1.34 12.71
CA GLU A 393 -16.33 -0.08 13.23
C GLU A 393 -14.84 -0.22 13.55
N GLU A 394 -14.46 -1.24 14.30
CA GLU A 394 -13.06 -1.54 14.61
C GLU A 394 -12.24 -1.84 13.34
N GLY A 395 -12.87 -2.54 12.39
CA GLY A 395 -12.29 -2.83 11.09
C GLY A 395 -12.02 -1.56 10.29
N LEU A 396 -12.99 -0.65 10.17
CA LEU A 396 -12.82 0.62 9.47
C LEU A 396 -11.71 1.45 10.12
N MET A 397 -11.72 1.58 11.46
CA MET A 397 -10.69 2.35 12.17
C MET A 397 -9.30 1.74 12.09
N SER A 398 -9.20 0.41 11.89
CA SER A 398 -7.94 -0.27 11.60
C SER A 398 -7.53 -0.17 10.12
N SER A 399 -8.47 0.20 9.23
CA SER A 399 -8.19 0.33 7.80
C SER A 399 -7.69 1.72 7.39
N VAL A 400 -7.66 2.68 8.29
CA VAL A 400 -7.06 4.01 8.04
C VAL A 400 -5.59 4.05 8.49
N PRO A 401 -4.70 4.83 7.85
CA PRO A 401 -3.26 4.85 8.14
C PRO A 401 -2.93 5.60 9.44
N LEU A 402 -3.39 5.06 10.55
CA LEU A 402 -3.14 5.60 11.90
C LEU A 402 -2.11 4.80 12.70
N GLY A 403 -1.73 3.59 12.24
CA GLY A 403 -0.74 2.73 12.88
C GLY A 403 -1.28 1.99 14.11
N VAL A 404 -2.60 1.76 14.20
CA VAL A 404 -3.24 1.01 15.29
C VAL A 404 -4.19 -0.05 14.74
N ASN A 405 -4.10 -1.26 15.28
CA ASN A 405 -4.96 -2.38 14.94
C ASN A 405 -5.92 -2.70 16.10
N HIS A 406 -7.22 -2.55 15.86
CA HIS A 406 -8.28 -2.88 16.82
C HIS A 406 -8.80 -4.32 16.66
N ILE A 407 -8.36 -5.03 15.59
CA ILE A 407 -8.80 -6.38 15.28
C ILE A 407 -7.90 -7.40 16.00
N PRO A 408 -8.47 -8.31 16.79
CA PRO A 408 -7.69 -9.29 17.58
C PRO A 408 -7.14 -10.44 16.71
N ILE A 409 -7.57 -10.57 15.45
CA ILE A 409 -7.16 -11.65 14.55
C ILE A 409 -5.75 -11.38 14.07
N LYS A 410 -4.80 -12.24 14.47
CA LYS A 410 -3.39 -12.13 14.11
C LYS A 410 -2.87 -13.48 13.64
N ARG A 411 -2.08 -13.50 12.58
CA ARG A 411 -1.35 -14.67 12.10
C ARG A 411 0.12 -14.50 12.45
N ALA A 412 0.71 -15.50 13.08
CA ALA A 412 2.15 -15.54 13.29
C ALA A 412 2.84 -15.97 11.99
N LEU A 413 3.79 -15.18 11.52
CA LEU A 413 4.60 -15.40 10.33
C LEU A 413 6.07 -15.13 10.66
N THR A 414 6.99 -15.77 9.94
CA THR A 414 8.41 -15.46 9.98
C THR A 414 8.74 -14.23 9.15
N THR A 415 9.98 -13.73 9.20
CA THR A 415 10.44 -12.64 8.34
C THR A 415 10.20 -12.95 6.87
N THR A 416 10.69 -14.09 6.39
CA THR A 416 10.54 -14.50 5.00
C THR A 416 9.07 -14.64 4.60
N SER A 417 8.24 -15.25 5.44
CA SER A 417 6.80 -15.38 5.17
C SER A 417 6.06 -14.04 5.18
N THR A 418 6.50 -13.07 6.00
CA THR A 418 5.93 -11.72 6.02
C THR A 418 6.41 -10.92 4.81
N ALA A 419 7.67 -11.09 4.41
CA ALA A 419 8.28 -10.41 3.27
C ALA A 419 7.64 -10.78 1.93
N ILE A 420 6.94 -11.92 1.83
CA ILE A 420 6.16 -12.29 0.64
C ILE A 420 5.08 -11.26 0.28
N PHE A 421 4.57 -10.50 1.25
CA PHE A 421 3.75 -9.32 0.96
C PHE A 421 4.62 -8.18 0.42
N VAL A 422 5.33 -8.42 -0.69
CA VAL A 422 6.21 -7.43 -1.33
C VAL A 422 5.37 -6.22 -1.74
N PRO A 423 5.68 -5.02 -1.24
CA PRO A 423 4.87 -3.83 -1.51
C PRO A 423 5.17 -3.22 -2.89
N PHE A 424 6.11 -3.79 -3.63
CA PHE A 424 6.56 -3.27 -4.92
C PHE A 424 5.95 -4.08 -6.06
N THR A 425 5.42 -3.39 -7.05
CA THR A 425 4.78 -4.01 -8.22
C THR A 425 5.49 -3.59 -9.50
N THR A 426 5.11 -2.47 -10.07
CA THR A 426 5.72 -1.87 -11.25
C THR A 426 5.74 -0.36 -11.09
N GLN A 427 6.79 0.26 -11.59
CA GLN A 427 6.92 1.71 -11.54
C GLN A 427 5.86 2.36 -12.46
N GLU A 428 5.06 3.24 -11.90
CA GLU A 428 4.15 4.11 -12.63
C GLU A 428 4.88 5.39 -13.01
N LEU A 429 4.81 5.74 -14.28
CA LEU A 429 5.43 6.94 -14.83
C LEU A 429 4.35 7.89 -15.32
N PHE A 430 3.84 8.71 -14.42
CA PHE A 430 2.88 9.76 -14.77
C PHE A 430 3.35 11.09 -14.15
N MET A 431 4.05 11.88 -14.95
CA MET A 431 4.65 13.14 -14.52
C MET A 431 3.84 14.33 -15.02
N ALA A 432 3.71 15.35 -14.20
CA ALA A 432 3.14 16.63 -14.58
C ALA A 432 4.17 17.51 -15.30
N GLY A 433 3.71 18.45 -16.14
CA GLY A 433 4.52 19.41 -16.85
C GLY A 433 4.65 19.10 -18.34
N GLU A 434 5.83 19.31 -18.92
CA GLU A 434 6.11 19.07 -20.34
C GLU A 434 6.36 17.57 -20.62
N SER A 435 5.40 16.73 -20.20
CA SER A 435 5.51 15.28 -20.29
C SER A 435 5.05 14.74 -21.63
N LEU A 436 5.83 13.84 -22.21
CA LEU A 436 5.53 13.16 -23.46
C LEU A 436 4.79 11.85 -23.18
N TYR A 437 3.82 11.52 -24.03
CA TYR A 437 3.08 10.27 -23.98
C TYR A 437 3.84 9.15 -24.69
N TYR A 438 4.21 8.11 -23.96
CA TYR A 438 4.95 6.95 -24.50
C TYR A 438 4.05 5.75 -24.82
N GLY A 439 2.96 5.57 -24.10
CA GLY A 439 2.05 4.44 -24.28
C GLY A 439 1.26 4.12 -23.01
N LEU A 440 0.81 2.87 -22.93
CA LEU A 440 0.17 2.32 -21.75
C LEU A 440 1.13 1.33 -21.08
N ASN A 441 1.15 1.32 -19.76
CA ASN A 441 1.91 0.34 -19.00
C ASN A 441 1.32 -1.06 -19.24
N ALA A 442 2.16 -2.02 -19.63
CA ALA A 442 1.70 -3.37 -19.99
C ALA A 442 1.07 -4.15 -18.83
N LEU A 443 1.39 -3.81 -17.59
CA LEU A 443 0.86 -4.48 -16.41
C LEU A 443 -0.37 -3.75 -15.84
N SER A 444 -0.27 -2.44 -15.61
CA SER A 444 -1.33 -1.66 -14.98
C SER A 444 -2.32 -1.06 -15.97
N ASN A 445 -1.99 -1.04 -17.27
CA ASN A 445 -2.73 -0.33 -18.33
C ASN A 445 -2.90 1.18 -18.08
N ASN A 446 -2.07 1.76 -17.20
CA ASN A 446 -2.02 3.20 -16.97
C ASN A 446 -1.19 3.91 -18.03
N MET A 447 -1.49 5.19 -18.29
CA MET A 447 -0.70 5.99 -19.24
C MET A 447 0.70 6.22 -18.71
N ILE A 448 1.68 6.08 -19.61
CA ILE A 448 3.07 6.47 -19.39
C ILE A 448 3.26 7.88 -19.93
N MET A 449 3.41 8.84 -19.03
CA MET A 449 3.66 10.25 -19.30
C MET A 449 4.96 10.66 -18.61
N VAL A 450 5.99 11.03 -19.38
CA VAL A 450 7.32 11.29 -18.82
C VAL A 450 7.88 12.61 -19.32
N ASP A 451 8.27 13.46 -18.40
CA ASP A 451 9.15 14.62 -18.67
C ASP A 451 10.60 14.16 -18.55
N ARG A 452 11.24 13.86 -19.66
CA ARG A 452 12.61 13.32 -19.68
C ARG A 452 13.62 14.27 -19.06
N LYS A 453 13.39 15.58 -19.10
CA LYS A 453 14.27 16.58 -18.48
C LYS A 453 14.34 16.45 -16.96
N LYS A 454 13.31 15.86 -16.35
CA LYS A 454 13.27 15.60 -14.90
C LYS A 454 13.88 14.25 -14.50
N LEU A 455 14.23 13.40 -15.48
CA LEU A 455 14.90 12.13 -15.18
C LEU A 455 16.38 12.38 -14.81
N LYS A 456 16.94 11.50 -14.00
CA LYS A 456 18.37 11.51 -13.64
C LYS A 456 19.27 11.44 -14.88
N ASN A 457 18.84 10.72 -15.91
CA ASN A 457 19.48 10.64 -17.22
C ASN A 457 18.40 10.79 -18.30
N PRO A 458 18.39 11.89 -19.09
CA PRO A 458 17.39 12.15 -20.11
C PRO A 458 17.63 11.38 -21.43
N ASN A 459 18.77 10.67 -21.55
CA ASN A 459 19.10 9.93 -22.77
C ASN A 459 18.12 8.78 -22.99
N GLY A 460 17.80 8.50 -24.24
CA GLY A 460 16.94 7.39 -24.65
C GLY A 460 17.57 6.58 -25.77
N LEU A 461 17.24 5.30 -25.83
CA LEU A 461 17.68 4.38 -26.87
C LEU A 461 16.46 3.63 -27.42
N ILE A 462 16.25 3.67 -28.75
CA ILE A 462 15.16 2.96 -29.43
C ILE A 462 15.77 1.78 -30.17
N LEU A 463 15.49 0.57 -29.70
CA LEU A 463 15.97 -0.68 -30.27
C LEU A 463 14.82 -1.47 -30.90
N GLY A 464 15.12 -2.15 -31.99
CA GLY A 464 14.16 -3.03 -32.67
C GLY A 464 14.73 -3.63 -33.94
N THR A 465 14.14 -4.73 -34.39
CA THR A 465 14.46 -5.36 -35.66
C THR A 465 14.00 -4.48 -36.85
N PRO A 466 14.53 -4.67 -38.07
CA PRO A 466 13.99 -3.99 -39.26
C PRO A 466 12.49 -4.21 -39.39
N GLY A 467 11.74 -3.16 -39.73
CA GLY A 467 10.28 -3.21 -39.88
C GLY A 467 9.49 -3.16 -38.53
N SER A 468 10.14 -3.09 -37.38
CA SER A 468 9.48 -3.04 -36.05
C SER A 468 8.85 -1.69 -35.68
N GLY A 469 9.02 -0.65 -36.54
CA GLY A 469 8.46 0.68 -36.31
C GLY A 469 9.39 1.64 -35.54
N LYS A 470 10.71 1.41 -35.46
CA LYS A 470 11.67 2.31 -34.80
C LYS A 470 11.57 3.76 -35.29
N SER A 471 11.67 3.98 -36.60
CA SER A 471 11.60 5.33 -37.22
C SER A 471 10.24 5.98 -36.94
N PHE A 472 9.15 5.21 -36.93
CA PHE A 472 7.83 5.71 -36.57
C PHE A 472 7.76 6.14 -35.10
N ALA A 473 8.31 5.35 -34.17
CA ALA A 473 8.36 5.68 -32.76
C ALA A 473 9.19 6.95 -32.50
N ALA A 474 10.34 7.11 -33.20
CA ALA A 474 11.17 8.30 -33.10
C ALA A 474 10.42 9.54 -33.67
N LYS A 475 9.81 9.43 -34.84
CA LYS A 475 8.99 10.52 -35.43
C LYS A 475 7.85 10.94 -34.51
N ARG A 476 7.18 9.98 -33.89
CA ARG A 476 6.12 10.23 -32.89
C ARG A 476 6.66 10.99 -31.65
N GLU A 477 7.80 10.59 -31.12
CA GLU A 477 8.41 11.27 -29.97
C GLU A 477 8.80 12.71 -30.32
N ILE A 478 9.44 12.91 -31.47
CA ILE A 478 9.80 14.24 -31.96
C ILE A 478 8.56 15.13 -32.17
N THR A 479 7.50 14.58 -32.80
CA THR A 479 6.23 15.30 -32.97
C THR A 479 5.61 15.70 -31.63
N ASN A 480 5.60 14.79 -30.66
CA ASN A 480 5.07 15.07 -29.35
C ASN A 480 5.91 16.15 -28.62
N ALA A 481 7.24 16.10 -28.73
CA ALA A 481 8.12 17.12 -28.18
C ALA A 481 7.86 18.50 -28.83
N PHE A 482 7.67 18.54 -30.15
CA PHE A 482 7.34 19.77 -30.88
C PHE A 482 6.02 20.39 -30.42
N PHE A 483 4.99 19.59 -30.12
CA PHE A 483 3.69 20.12 -29.69
C PHE A 483 3.66 20.49 -28.19
N VAL A 484 4.37 19.76 -27.34
CA VAL A 484 4.26 19.89 -25.90
C VAL A 484 5.30 20.86 -25.31
N THR A 485 6.52 20.85 -25.86
CA THR A 485 7.63 21.65 -25.31
C THR A 485 7.91 22.90 -26.16
N LYS A 486 8.78 23.76 -25.65
CA LYS A 486 9.36 24.89 -26.37
C LYS A 486 10.83 24.68 -26.75
N ASP A 487 11.28 23.44 -26.68
CA ASP A 487 12.69 23.10 -26.95
C ASP A 487 13.02 23.12 -28.42
N ASP A 488 14.26 23.44 -28.76
CA ASP A 488 14.80 23.26 -30.11
C ASP A 488 15.01 21.78 -30.39
N ILE A 489 14.68 21.35 -31.61
CA ILE A 489 14.82 19.97 -32.03
C ILE A 489 15.90 19.87 -33.11
N ILE A 490 16.93 19.07 -32.84
CA ILE A 490 18.04 18.81 -33.75
C ILE A 490 18.02 17.32 -34.10
N ILE A 491 17.95 16.99 -35.38
CA ILE A 491 17.88 15.62 -35.90
C ILE A 491 19.13 15.33 -36.71
N GLY A 492 19.94 14.36 -36.31
CA GLY A 492 20.98 13.76 -37.16
C GLY A 492 20.33 12.65 -38.00
N ASP A 493 20.23 12.85 -39.31
CA ASP A 493 19.52 11.95 -40.20
C ASP A 493 20.43 11.47 -41.36
N PRO A 494 21.22 10.42 -41.12
CA PRO A 494 22.17 9.90 -42.12
C PRO A 494 21.50 9.27 -43.34
N GLU A 495 20.24 8.80 -43.19
CA GLU A 495 19.51 8.11 -44.28
C GLU A 495 18.50 9.00 -45.01
N GLY A 496 18.29 10.24 -44.57
CA GLY A 496 17.35 11.18 -45.18
C GLY A 496 15.87 10.88 -44.95
N GLU A 497 15.53 10.03 -43.96
CA GLU A 497 14.15 9.59 -43.70
C GLU A 497 13.26 10.68 -43.06
N TYR A 498 13.85 11.67 -42.41
CA TYR A 498 13.13 12.71 -41.69
C TYR A 498 12.87 13.97 -42.47
N TYR A 499 13.51 14.14 -43.67
CA TYR A 499 13.39 15.34 -44.48
C TYR A 499 11.94 15.64 -44.89
N HIS A 500 11.27 14.71 -45.55
CA HIS A 500 9.89 14.91 -46.00
C HIS A 500 8.91 15.12 -44.84
N TRP A 501 9.13 14.43 -43.72
CA TRP A 501 8.30 14.60 -42.55
C TRP A 501 8.48 16.00 -41.93
N SER A 502 9.69 16.53 -41.85
CA SER A 502 9.97 17.87 -41.35
C SER A 502 9.40 18.98 -42.23
N MET A 503 9.36 18.77 -43.52
CA MET A 503 8.74 19.73 -44.45
C MET A 503 7.25 19.92 -44.17
N HIS A 504 6.52 18.88 -43.83
CA HIS A 504 5.11 19.01 -43.43
C HIS A 504 4.91 19.79 -42.13
N LEU A 505 5.86 19.75 -41.21
CA LEU A 505 5.86 20.58 -40.02
C LEU A 505 6.26 22.04 -40.37
N ALA A 506 7.16 22.23 -41.31
CA ALA A 506 7.65 23.53 -41.75
C ALA A 506 6.63 24.31 -42.58
N ASP A 507 5.89 23.65 -43.48
CA ASP A 507 4.92 24.26 -44.41
C ASP A 507 3.77 25.01 -43.67
N ARG A 508 3.46 24.60 -42.46
CA ARG A 508 2.50 25.26 -41.57
C ARG A 508 3.14 26.33 -40.66
N SER A 509 4.49 26.41 -40.61
CA SER A 509 5.21 27.23 -39.62
C SER A 509 5.73 28.58 -40.16
N TYR A 510 5.20 29.10 -41.28
CA TYR A 510 5.64 30.37 -41.93
C TYR A 510 5.68 31.60 -40.99
N THR A 511 5.29 31.48 -39.75
CA THR A 511 5.22 32.59 -38.80
C THR A 511 5.99 32.36 -37.47
N PHE A 512 6.74 31.25 -37.28
CA PHE A 512 7.32 30.97 -35.99
C PHE A 512 8.81 30.61 -35.92
N HIS A 513 9.46 31.15 -34.89
CA HIS A 513 10.89 31.21 -34.59
C HIS A 513 11.47 29.92 -34.01
N ARG A 514 11.04 28.72 -34.43
CA ARG A 514 11.61 27.46 -33.91
C ARG A 514 12.16 26.60 -35.04
N PRO A 515 13.48 26.48 -35.12
CA PRO A 515 14.08 25.63 -36.14
C PRO A 515 14.04 24.14 -35.70
N VAL A 516 13.42 23.30 -36.54
CA VAL A 516 13.80 21.88 -36.57
C VAL A 516 15.03 21.82 -37.50
N ARG A 517 16.20 21.47 -36.95
CA ARG A 517 17.45 21.39 -37.71
C ARG A 517 17.74 19.93 -38.03
N ILE A 518 17.87 19.61 -39.30
CA ILE A 518 18.27 18.28 -39.76
C ILE A 518 19.70 18.39 -40.29
N ILE A 519 20.58 17.52 -39.79
CA ILE A 519 21.98 17.41 -40.24
C ILE A 519 22.14 16.07 -40.94
N SER A 520 22.43 16.09 -42.26
CA SER A 520 22.80 14.87 -42.98
C SER A 520 24.31 14.60 -42.88
N THR A 521 24.73 13.34 -43.12
CA THR A 521 26.14 12.93 -43.14
C THR A 521 26.96 13.60 -44.25
N ASP A 522 26.33 14.10 -45.29
CA ASP A 522 26.99 14.77 -46.43
C ASP A 522 27.30 16.24 -46.17
N GLY A 523 27.11 16.73 -44.94
CA GLY A 523 27.42 18.11 -44.55
C GLY A 523 26.45 19.16 -45.06
N TYR A 524 25.39 18.79 -45.77
CA TYR A 524 24.33 19.71 -46.19
C TYR A 524 23.35 19.93 -45.03
N GLN A 525 23.30 21.15 -44.54
CA GLN A 525 22.22 21.58 -43.64
C GLN A 525 20.93 21.74 -44.43
N TYR A 526 20.05 20.75 -44.40
CA TYR A 526 18.71 20.90 -44.93
C TYR A 526 17.82 21.54 -43.85
N GLY A 527 17.53 22.82 -44.07
CA GLY A 527 16.48 23.54 -43.36
C GLY A 527 16.89 24.22 -42.06
N LEU A 528 17.42 25.44 -42.19
CA LEU A 528 17.19 26.52 -41.24
C LEU A 528 15.81 27.11 -41.59
N PHE A 529 14.77 26.69 -40.89
CA PHE A 529 13.51 27.40 -40.93
C PHE A 529 13.54 28.48 -39.86
N ARG A 530 13.76 29.71 -40.25
CA ARG A 530 13.58 30.93 -39.45
C ARG A 530 12.11 31.29 -39.39
#